data_a63421c1da1219f75832a912fb9007f9
#
_entry.id   a63421c1da1219f75832a912fb9007f9
#
_cell.length_a   1.000
_cell.length_b   1.000
_cell.length_c   1.000
_cell.angle_alpha   90.00
_cell.angle_beta   90.00
_cell.angle_gamma   90.00
#
_symmetry.space_group_name_H-M   'P 1'
#
loop_
_entity.id
_entity.type
_entity.pdbx_description
1 polymer ?
#
loop_
_entity_poly.entity_id
_entity_poly.type
_entity_poly.pdbx_seq_one_letter_code
_entity_poly.pdbx_strand_id
1 'polypeptide(L)'
;MNQVNLRGRLTAEPEIRTYPLKDGGMGTVAAFTLAVPDRTGKRDEHNNFPADFIRCSCFGKNAEVIESFAMKGTELLVTGKLTSGSYEKDGVTVFSTEVTILNFEFVSGTKAKEKAPESKEKTNKK
;
A
#
# COMPACT_ATOMS: atom_id res chain seq x y z
N MET A 1 20.33 -9.13 4.96
CA MET A 1 18.93 -9.52 4.85
C MET A 1 18.04 -8.31 5.14
N ASN A 2 17.05 -8.09 4.30
CA ASN A 2 16.13 -6.95 4.45
C ASN A 2 14.75 -7.42 4.01
N GLN A 3 13.96 -7.85 4.98
CA GLN A 3 12.66 -8.43 4.67
C GLN A 3 11.66 -8.04 5.74
N VAL A 4 10.48 -7.65 5.28
CA VAL A 4 9.39 -7.22 6.15
C VAL A 4 8.14 -7.97 5.73
N ASN A 5 7.42 -8.49 6.69
CA ASN A 5 6.13 -9.12 6.47
C ASN A 5 5.10 -8.42 7.34
N LEU A 6 4.06 -7.92 6.73
CA LEU A 6 3.04 -7.15 7.45
C LEU A 6 1.65 -7.64 7.08
N ARG A 7 0.75 -7.52 8.04
CA ARG A 7 -0.67 -7.69 7.80
C ARG A 7 -1.37 -6.47 8.33
N GLY A 8 -2.11 -5.80 7.46
CA GLY A 8 -2.78 -4.58 7.89
C GLY A 8 -3.82 -4.13 6.90
N ARG A 9 -4.46 -3.02 7.21
CA ARG A 9 -5.53 -2.46 6.39
C ARG A 9 -5.14 -1.10 5.88
N LEU A 10 -5.55 -0.80 4.65
CA LEU A 10 -5.33 0.53 4.10
C LEU A 10 -6.10 1.56 4.92
N THR A 11 -5.43 2.66 5.24
CA THR A 11 -6.06 3.73 6.02
C THR A 11 -6.83 4.71 5.15
N ALA A 12 -6.58 4.69 3.84
CA ALA A 12 -7.23 5.57 2.87
C ALA A 12 -7.10 4.93 1.50
N GLU A 13 -7.74 5.55 0.52
CA GLU A 13 -7.58 5.09 -0.86
C GLU A 13 -6.11 5.21 -1.26
N PRO A 14 -5.58 4.24 -2.03
CA PRO A 14 -4.18 4.34 -2.45
C PRO A 14 -3.98 5.49 -3.42
N GLU A 15 -2.80 6.10 -3.33
CA GLU A 15 -2.39 7.14 -4.25
C GLU A 15 -1.71 6.49 -5.44
N ILE A 16 -2.19 6.79 -6.62
CA ILE A 16 -1.69 6.18 -7.84
C ILE A 16 -1.01 7.25 -8.67
N ARG A 17 0.21 6.99 -9.11
CA ARG A 17 0.96 7.92 -9.96
C ARG A 17 1.58 7.15 -11.09
N THR A 18 1.88 7.86 -12.17
CA THR A 18 2.61 7.28 -13.27
C THR A 18 3.96 7.98 -13.39
N TYR A 19 4.91 7.29 -13.97
CA TYR A 19 6.24 7.85 -14.17
C TYR A 19 6.78 7.34 -15.49
N PRO A 20 7.67 8.11 -16.15
CA PRO A 20 8.21 7.67 -17.43
C PRO A 20 9.25 6.57 -17.25
N LEU A 21 9.24 5.62 -18.15
CA LEU A 21 10.22 4.54 -18.19
C LEU A 21 11.27 4.88 -19.23
N LYS A 22 12.43 4.25 -19.10
CA LYS A 22 13.53 4.52 -20.01
C LYS A 22 13.21 4.12 -21.44
N ASP A 23 12.33 3.16 -21.63
CA ASP A 23 11.98 2.69 -22.97
C ASP A 23 10.86 3.51 -23.59
N GLY A 24 10.46 4.60 -22.97
CA GLY A 24 9.41 5.46 -23.51
C GLY A 24 8.03 5.14 -23.03
N GLY A 25 7.86 4.06 -22.29
CA GLY A 25 6.57 3.74 -21.71
C GLY A 25 6.36 4.43 -20.38
N MET A 26 5.23 4.10 -19.75
CA MET A 26 4.90 4.64 -18.42
C MET A 26 4.79 3.52 -17.41
N GLY A 27 5.34 3.77 -16.23
CA GLY A 27 5.17 2.86 -15.13
C GLY A 27 4.14 3.39 -14.15
N THR A 28 3.66 2.53 -13.27
CA THR A 28 2.68 2.89 -12.27
C THR A 28 3.25 2.64 -10.89
N VAL A 29 3.02 3.57 -9.98
CA VAL A 29 3.37 3.39 -8.57
C VAL A 29 2.11 3.61 -7.74
N ALA A 30 1.92 2.76 -6.74
CA ALA A 30 0.83 2.89 -5.78
C ALA A 30 1.45 3.08 -4.40
N ALA A 31 0.99 4.08 -3.68
CA ALA A 31 1.46 4.35 -2.34
C ALA A 31 0.29 4.40 -1.39
N PHE A 32 0.46 3.82 -0.21
CA PHE A 32 -0.60 3.81 0.79
C PHE A 32 0.00 3.55 2.16
N THR A 33 -0.81 3.77 3.17
CA THR A 33 -0.41 3.51 4.55
C THR A 33 -1.23 2.34 5.08
N LEU A 34 -0.54 1.36 5.66
CA LEU A 34 -1.20 0.23 6.30
C LEU A 34 -1.28 0.48 7.79
N ALA A 35 -2.44 0.21 8.37
CA ALA A 35 -2.61 0.17 9.81
C ALA A 35 -2.38 -1.28 10.24
N VAL A 36 -1.26 -1.51 10.90
CA VAL A 36 -0.86 -2.84 11.35
C VAL A 36 -1.13 -2.95 12.83
N PRO A 37 -2.04 -3.84 13.27
CA PRO A 37 -2.36 -3.93 14.69
C PRO A 37 -1.14 -4.32 15.52
N ASP A 38 -0.95 -3.62 16.61
CA ASP A 38 0.10 -3.95 17.56
C ASP A 38 -0.55 -4.73 18.71
N ARG A 39 -0.48 -6.04 18.62
CA ARG A 39 -1.15 -6.89 19.61
C ARG A 39 -0.43 -6.96 20.93
N THR A 40 0.77 -6.36 21.00
CA THR A 40 1.48 -6.24 22.27
C THR A 40 1.10 -4.97 23.00
N GLY A 41 0.40 -4.06 22.33
CA GLY A 41 -0.03 -2.82 22.93
C GLY A 41 -1.30 -3.00 23.75
N LYS A 42 -1.60 -2.01 24.57
CA LYS A 42 -2.77 -2.04 25.43
C LYS A 42 -4.00 -1.62 24.65
N ARG A 43 -5.07 -2.37 24.75
CA ARG A 43 -6.31 -2.05 24.07
C ARG A 43 -6.91 -0.76 24.60
N ASP A 44 -7.58 -0.03 23.71
CA ASP A 44 -8.23 1.21 24.10
C ASP A 44 -9.58 0.95 24.73
N GLU A 45 -10.33 2.02 25.01
CA GLU A 45 -11.63 1.90 25.67
C GLU A 45 -12.67 1.16 24.83
N HIS A 46 -12.43 1.06 23.51
CA HIS A 46 -13.32 0.32 22.62
C HIS A 46 -12.81 -1.09 22.37
N ASN A 47 -11.83 -1.53 23.17
CA ASN A 47 -11.27 -2.87 23.07
C ASN A 47 -10.51 -3.12 21.77
N ASN A 48 -9.99 -2.05 21.17
CA ASN A 48 -9.19 -2.14 19.96
C ASN A 48 -7.71 -2.03 20.27
N PHE A 49 -6.89 -2.79 19.55
CA PHE A 49 -5.44 -2.67 19.67
C PHE A 49 -4.97 -1.37 19.03
N PRO A 50 -3.90 -0.79 19.54
CA PRO A 50 -3.25 0.29 18.80
C PRO A 50 -2.71 -0.22 17.49
N ALA A 51 -2.40 0.66 16.60
CA ALA A 51 -1.88 0.28 15.29
C ALA A 51 -0.62 1.08 14.98
N ASP A 52 0.28 0.41 14.26
CA ASP A 52 1.41 1.09 13.68
C ASP A 52 1.04 1.45 12.25
N PHE A 53 1.34 2.67 11.85
CA PHE A 53 0.99 3.16 10.52
C PHE A 53 2.24 3.12 9.67
N ILE A 54 2.24 2.25 8.67
CA ILE A 54 3.43 1.95 7.89
C ILE A 54 3.21 2.38 6.45
N ARG A 55 4.07 3.26 5.95
CA ARG A 55 4.01 3.68 4.54
C ARG A 55 4.51 2.56 3.66
N CYS A 56 3.78 2.29 2.61
CA CYS A 56 4.11 1.24 1.65
C CYS A 56 3.99 1.78 0.23
N SER A 57 4.80 1.23 -0.64
CA SER A 57 4.70 1.55 -2.06
C SER A 57 4.97 0.30 -2.88
N CYS A 58 4.37 0.23 -4.06
CA CYS A 58 4.63 -0.85 -4.99
C CYS A 58 4.60 -0.30 -6.40
N PHE A 59 5.19 -1.04 -7.31
CA PHE A 59 5.44 -0.57 -8.66
C PHE A 59 4.94 -1.58 -9.69
N GLY A 60 4.68 -1.10 -10.88
CA GLY A 60 4.38 -1.95 -12.02
C GLY A 60 3.08 -2.69 -11.87
N LYS A 61 3.11 -3.98 -12.16
CA LYS A 61 1.91 -4.80 -12.14
C LYS A 61 1.25 -4.81 -10.76
N ASN A 62 2.05 -4.87 -9.71
CA ASN A 62 1.52 -4.84 -8.36
C ASN A 62 0.74 -3.55 -8.10
N ALA A 63 1.26 -2.43 -8.59
CA ALA A 63 0.58 -1.16 -8.41
C ALA A 63 -0.75 -1.14 -9.16
N GLU A 64 -0.79 -1.74 -10.33
CA GLU A 64 -2.03 -1.81 -11.11
C GLU A 64 -3.09 -2.64 -10.39
N VAL A 65 -2.67 -3.74 -9.76
CA VAL A 65 -3.60 -4.57 -9.00
C VAL A 65 -4.13 -3.80 -7.79
N ILE A 66 -3.25 -3.08 -7.10
CA ILE A 66 -3.68 -2.27 -5.96
C ILE A 66 -4.68 -1.21 -6.43
N GLU A 67 -4.41 -0.57 -7.55
CA GLU A 67 -5.33 0.42 -8.08
C GLU A 67 -6.70 -0.17 -8.35
N SER A 68 -6.73 -1.39 -8.88
CA SER A 68 -7.99 -2.01 -9.31
C SER A 68 -8.79 -2.59 -8.16
N PHE A 69 -8.15 -3.06 -7.10
CA PHE A 69 -8.84 -3.86 -6.10
C PHE A 69 -8.74 -3.35 -4.68
N ALA A 70 -7.79 -2.50 -4.36
CA ALA A 70 -7.60 -2.06 -2.99
C ALA A 70 -8.29 -0.72 -2.74
N MET A 71 -8.89 -0.59 -1.57
CA MET A 71 -9.56 0.65 -1.17
C MET A 71 -9.35 0.80 0.33
N LYS A 72 -9.82 1.91 0.87
CA LYS A 72 -9.76 2.13 2.31
C LYS A 72 -10.36 0.94 3.04
N GLY A 73 -9.65 0.40 3.99
CA GLY A 73 -10.10 -0.72 4.80
C GLY A 73 -9.75 -2.09 4.26
N THR A 74 -9.26 -2.18 3.03
CA THR A 74 -8.85 -3.46 2.47
C THR A 74 -7.69 -4.04 3.28
N GLU A 75 -7.77 -5.32 3.60
CA GLU A 75 -6.73 -5.99 4.38
C GLU A 75 -5.78 -6.74 3.46
N LEU A 76 -4.49 -6.54 3.69
CA LEU A 76 -3.44 -7.15 2.87
C LEU A 76 -2.42 -7.86 3.73
N LEU A 77 -1.86 -8.92 3.16
CA LEU A 77 -0.61 -9.50 3.64
C LEU A 77 0.47 -9.02 2.68
N VAL A 78 1.52 -8.43 3.22
CA VAL A 78 2.54 -7.77 2.42
C VAL A 78 3.91 -8.34 2.76
N THR A 79 4.69 -8.64 1.73
CA THR A 79 6.10 -8.98 1.89
C THR A 79 6.91 -7.96 1.10
N GLY A 80 7.90 -7.38 1.74
CA GLY A 80 8.71 -6.38 1.09
C GLY A 80 10.02 -6.14 1.81
N LYS A 81 10.60 -5.00 1.54
CA LYS A 81 11.86 -4.60 2.17
C LYS A 81 11.72 -3.18 2.67
N LEU A 82 12.51 -2.85 3.67
CA LEU A 82 12.59 -1.47 4.13
C LEU A 82 13.45 -0.67 3.18
N THR A 83 12.97 0.50 2.83
CA THR A 83 13.67 1.41 1.94
C THR A 83 13.77 2.76 2.62
N SER A 84 14.95 3.33 2.63
CA SER A 84 15.15 4.65 3.21
C SER A 84 15.33 5.67 2.11
N GLY A 85 14.90 6.90 2.39
CA GLY A 85 15.12 8.00 1.50
C GLY A 85 15.38 9.24 2.31
N SER A 86 15.73 10.32 1.63
CA SER A 86 15.92 11.58 2.29
C SER A 86 15.48 12.71 1.38
N TYR A 87 15.08 13.80 1.98
CA TYR A 87 14.74 15.01 1.26
C TYR A 87 15.06 16.19 2.15
N GLU A 88 15.16 17.35 1.52
CA GLU A 88 15.44 18.57 2.27
C GLU A 88 14.18 19.38 2.47
N LYS A 89 14.02 19.84 3.68
CA LYS A 89 12.90 20.70 4.03
C LYS A 89 13.43 21.81 4.93
N ASP A 90 13.27 23.05 4.46
CA ASP A 90 13.72 24.23 5.22
C ASP A 90 15.19 24.12 5.62
N GLY A 91 16.02 23.62 4.71
CA GLY A 91 17.45 23.50 4.95
C GLY A 91 17.87 22.33 5.82
N VAL A 92 16.92 21.50 6.23
CA VAL A 92 17.18 20.34 7.08
C VAL A 92 16.96 19.08 6.29
N THR A 93 17.88 18.13 6.40
CA THR A 93 17.71 16.83 5.77
C THR A 93 16.77 15.98 6.60
N VAL A 94 15.69 15.53 5.96
CA VAL A 94 14.71 14.65 6.62
C VAL A 94 14.83 13.27 6.01
N PHE A 95 14.92 12.27 6.87
CA PHE A 95 15.00 10.88 6.44
C PHE A 95 13.65 10.22 6.57
N SER A 96 13.32 9.36 5.64
CA SER A 96 12.08 8.62 5.67
C SER A 96 12.36 7.13 5.47
N THR A 97 11.49 6.31 6.02
CA THR A 97 11.59 4.86 5.89
C THR A 97 10.23 4.35 5.48
N GLU A 98 10.20 3.51 4.47
CA GLU A 98 8.94 2.91 4.03
C GLU A 98 9.20 1.51 3.54
N VAL A 99 8.12 0.77 3.34
CA VAL A 99 8.20 -0.59 2.85
C VAL A 99 7.96 -0.57 1.35
N THR A 100 8.93 -1.09 0.60
CA THR A 100 8.74 -1.34 -0.82
C THR A 100 8.19 -2.75 -0.96
N ILE A 101 6.99 -2.87 -1.47
CA ILE A 101 6.29 -4.14 -1.56
C ILE A 101 6.84 -4.96 -2.71
N LEU A 102 7.24 -6.18 -2.43
CA LEU A 102 7.70 -7.12 -3.45
C LEU A 102 6.59 -8.09 -3.83
N ASN A 103 5.72 -8.41 -2.87
CA ASN A 103 4.62 -9.31 -3.11
C ASN A 103 3.53 -9.03 -2.08
N PHE A 104 2.29 -9.34 -2.42
CA PHE A 104 1.19 -9.18 -1.47
C PHE A 104 0.04 -10.10 -1.85
N GLU A 105 -0.85 -10.30 -0.88
CA GLU A 105 -2.07 -11.08 -1.09
C GLU A 105 -3.21 -10.38 -0.38
N PHE A 106 -4.38 -10.47 -0.97
CA PHE A 106 -5.60 -10.01 -0.30
C PHE A 106 -6.01 -11.05 0.72
N VAL A 107 -6.41 -10.59 1.90
CA VAL A 107 -6.83 -11.51 2.94
C VAL A 107 -8.17 -12.10 2.56
N SER A 108 -8.36 -13.38 2.91
CA SER A 108 -9.59 -14.08 2.61
C SER A 108 -10.79 -13.29 3.12
N GLY A 109 -11.80 -13.15 2.29
CA GLY A 109 -12.97 -12.36 2.63
C GLY A 109 -12.92 -10.93 2.14
N THR A 110 -11.76 -10.48 1.65
CA THR A 110 -11.64 -9.14 1.09
C THR A 110 -12.33 -9.13 -0.28
N LYS A 111 -13.18 -8.14 -0.46
CA LYS A 111 -13.89 -8.01 -1.74
C LYS A 111 -13.13 -7.11 -2.68
N ALA A 112 -13.24 -7.39 -3.95
CA ALA A 112 -12.69 -6.50 -4.96
C ALA A 112 -13.36 -5.14 -4.84
N LYS A 113 -12.60 -4.10 -5.17
CA LYS A 113 -13.13 -2.75 -5.20
C LYS A 113 -14.24 -2.68 -6.23
N GLU A 114 -15.36 -2.15 -5.82
CA GLU A 114 -16.43 -1.89 -6.77
C GLU A 114 -16.09 -0.61 -7.48
N LYS A 115 -15.65 -0.74 -8.68
CA LYS A 115 -15.43 0.43 -9.48
C LYS A 115 -16.74 0.89 -10.04
N ALA A 116 -16.84 2.16 -10.22
CA ALA A 116 -17.92 2.63 -11.02
C ALA A 116 -17.88 1.77 -12.26
N PRO A 117 -18.96 1.20 -12.58
CA PRO A 117 -18.93 0.24 -13.69
C PRO A 117 -18.39 0.91 -14.93
N GLU A 118 -17.69 1.07 -14.79
CA GLU A 118 -17.13 1.55 -15.50
C GLU A 118 -16.23 1.03 -15.93
N SER A 119 -16.34 0.90 -15.87
CA SER A 119 -15.63 0.47 -15.98
C SER A 119 -15.25 -0.39 -16.24
N LYS A 120 -15.77 -0.78 -16.47
CA LYS A 120 -15.35 -1.63 -16.39
C LYS A 120 -15.05 -2.15 -16.92
N GLU A 121 -15.22 -2.13 -17.24
CA GLU A 121 -14.78 -2.67 -17.27
C GLU A 121 -14.21 -3.02 -17.53
N LYS A 122 -14.40 -3.12 -18.14
CA LYS A 122 -13.73 -3.59 -18.11
C LYS A 122 -13.51 -4.45 -18.06
N THR A 123 -13.80 -4.62 -18.13
CA THR A 123 -13.60 -5.32 -17.77
C THR A 123 -13.57 -6.00 -17.74
N ASN A 124 -13.84 -6.41 -18.06
CA ASN A 124 -13.80 -6.99 -17.77
C ASN A 124 -13.55 -7.52 -17.78
N LYS A 125 -13.76 -7.72 -18.12
CA LYS A 125 -13.67 -8.10 -17.84
C LYS A 125 -13.59 -8.66 -17.75
N LYS A 126 -13.90 -8.83 -17.93
CA LYS A 126 -14.06 -9.28 -17.56
C LYS A 126 -14.00 -9.65 -17.50
#